data_4cb534fb597eb498d1dbc38603d040bc
#
_entry.id   4cb534fb597eb498d1dbc38603d040bc
#
_cell.length_a   1.000
_cell.length_b   1.000
_cell.length_c   1.000
_cell.angle_alpha   90.00
_cell.angle_beta   90.00
_cell.angle_gamma   90.00
#
_symmetry.space_group_name_H-M   'P 1'
#
loop_
_entity.id
_entity.type
_entity.pdbx_description
1 polymer ?
#
loop_
_entity_poly.entity_id
_entity_poly.type
_entity_poly.pdbx_seq_one_letter_code
_entity_poly.pdbx_strand_id
1 'polypeptide(L)'
;DRAKALFGAEHANVQPHSGSQANMSVYLTALKPGDTILGMDLSHGGHLTHGHPLSFSGREYRVVAYGVRREDERIDYDAMAALAREHRPKMIIAGASAYAREIDFARFGQVAREVGATLMADVAHIAGLILAGLHVSPVSHAPFVTTTTHKTLRGPRGGLVLCRADRARDLDRNVFPGVQGGPLEHVIAAKAVAFAEAATPEFADYQRRIVGNAKALASALSARGFRLVSGGTDNHLMLLDVGARGLSGKQAEKA
;
A
#
# COMPACT_ATOMS: atom_id res chain seq x y z
N ASP A 1 -19.00 2.48 9.57
CA ASP A 1 -19.68 3.46 8.70
C ASP A 1 -18.73 4.57 8.23
N ARG A 2 -18.00 5.28 9.13
CA ARG A 2 -17.08 6.36 8.74
C ARG A 2 -16.02 5.92 7.72
N ALA A 3 -15.38 4.76 7.91
CA ALA A 3 -14.41 4.24 6.97
C ALA A 3 -15.01 3.99 5.58
N LYS A 4 -16.23 3.43 5.52
CA LYS A 4 -16.95 3.22 4.26
C LYS A 4 -17.23 4.54 3.55
N ALA A 5 -17.74 5.52 4.27
CA ALA A 5 -18.06 6.85 3.72
C ALA A 5 -16.79 7.56 3.21
N LEU A 6 -15.69 7.53 3.98
CA LEU A 6 -14.43 8.19 3.61
C LEU A 6 -13.82 7.64 2.33
N PHE A 7 -13.76 6.32 2.20
CA PHE A 7 -13.10 5.67 1.07
C PHE A 7 -14.05 5.35 -0.09
N GLY A 8 -15.36 5.56 0.08
CA GLY A 8 -16.36 5.14 -0.90
C GLY A 8 -16.43 3.62 -1.07
N ALA A 9 -16.20 2.86 0.01
CA ALA A 9 -16.15 1.41 -0.03
C ALA A 9 -17.49 0.78 0.39
N GLU A 10 -17.82 -0.37 -0.19
CA GLU A 10 -19.05 -1.10 0.12
C GLU A 10 -19.00 -1.74 1.51
N HIS A 11 -17.82 -2.25 1.91
CA HIS A 11 -17.58 -2.85 3.22
C HIS A 11 -16.24 -2.42 3.80
N ALA A 12 -16.14 -2.40 5.14
CA ALA A 12 -14.93 -2.06 5.87
C ALA A 12 -14.83 -2.88 7.16
N ASN A 13 -13.68 -3.55 7.37
CA ASN A 13 -13.33 -4.17 8.64
C ASN A 13 -12.22 -3.36 9.31
N VAL A 14 -12.51 -2.83 10.51
CA VAL A 14 -11.63 -1.94 11.28
C VAL A 14 -10.87 -2.67 12.40
N GLN A 15 -11.05 -3.99 12.53
CA GLN A 15 -10.47 -4.78 13.62
C GLN A 15 -8.98 -5.12 13.45
N PRO A 16 -8.37 -5.18 12.25
CA PRO A 16 -6.96 -5.54 12.13
C PRO A 16 -6.06 -4.70 13.05
N HIS A 17 -5.21 -5.40 13.84
CA HIS A 17 -4.30 -4.77 14.80
C HIS A 17 -3.12 -4.07 14.10
N SER A 18 -2.83 -4.46 12.86
CA SER A 18 -1.74 -3.92 12.05
C SER A 18 -2.04 -4.04 10.56
N GLY A 19 -1.26 -3.34 9.72
CA GLY A 19 -1.31 -3.52 8.27
C GLY A 19 -0.95 -4.94 7.85
N SER A 20 -0.01 -5.59 8.54
CA SER A 20 0.36 -6.98 8.25
C SER A 20 -0.80 -7.95 8.48
N GLN A 21 -1.57 -7.77 9.55
CA GLN A 21 -2.76 -8.59 9.82
C GLN A 21 -3.92 -8.26 8.86
N ALA A 22 -4.05 -7.00 8.45
CA ALA A 22 -4.97 -6.60 7.39
C ALA A 22 -4.65 -7.34 6.08
N ASN A 23 -3.38 -7.34 5.65
CA ASN A 23 -2.94 -8.07 4.47
C ASN A 23 -3.16 -9.58 4.64
N MET A 24 -2.76 -10.17 5.78
CA MET A 24 -2.94 -11.59 6.07
C MET A 24 -4.40 -12.03 5.97
N SER A 25 -5.34 -11.21 6.47
CA SER A 25 -6.78 -11.50 6.37
C SER A 25 -7.25 -11.57 4.91
N VAL A 26 -6.74 -10.70 4.04
CA VAL A 26 -7.04 -10.73 2.60
C VAL A 26 -6.45 -11.97 1.94
N TYR A 27 -5.19 -12.32 2.28
CA TYR A 27 -4.56 -13.53 1.75
C TYR A 27 -5.35 -14.78 2.10
N LEU A 28 -5.73 -14.95 3.37
CA LEU A 28 -6.55 -16.08 3.81
C LEU A 28 -7.95 -16.10 3.16
N THR A 29 -8.47 -14.94 2.78
CA THR A 29 -9.78 -14.84 2.11
C THR A 29 -9.71 -15.25 0.64
N ALA A 30 -8.62 -14.92 -0.05
CA ALA A 30 -8.53 -15.01 -1.49
C ALA A 30 -7.63 -16.16 -1.99
N LEU A 31 -6.80 -16.75 -1.13
CA LEU A 31 -5.74 -17.67 -1.51
C LEU A 31 -5.76 -18.95 -0.68
N LYS A 32 -5.07 -19.97 -1.20
CA LYS A 32 -4.70 -21.19 -0.49
C LYS A 32 -3.17 -21.25 -0.35
N PRO A 33 -2.63 -21.91 0.68
CA PRO A 33 -1.19 -22.16 0.79
C PRO A 33 -0.62 -22.73 -0.52
N GLY A 34 0.51 -22.19 -0.96
CA GLY A 34 1.17 -22.59 -2.22
C GLY A 34 0.65 -21.87 -3.48
N ASP A 35 -0.43 -21.06 -3.40
CA ASP A 35 -0.85 -20.22 -4.53
C ASP A 35 0.24 -19.22 -4.92
N THR A 36 0.25 -18.83 -6.20
CA THR A 36 1.21 -17.83 -6.69
C THR A 36 0.66 -16.42 -6.46
N ILE A 37 1.52 -15.55 -5.93
CA ILE A 37 1.28 -14.12 -5.78
C ILE A 37 2.29 -13.31 -6.60
N LEU A 38 1.88 -12.15 -7.09
CA LEU A 38 2.73 -11.20 -7.80
C LEU A 38 2.75 -9.89 -7.00
N GLY A 39 3.89 -9.54 -6.41
CA GLY A 39 4.07 -8.36 -5.57
C GLY A 39 5.29 -7.55 -5.97
N MET A 40 5.40 -6.31 -5.46
CA MET A 40 6.57 -5.48 -5.70
C MET A 40 7.78 -6.01 -4.91
N ASP A 41 8.94 -6.11 -5.58
CA ASP A 41 10.19 -6.49 -4.93
C ASP A 41 10.53 -5.54 -3.78
N LEU A 42 11.00 -6.10 -2.65
CA LEU A 42 11.37 -5.31 -1.48
C LEU A 42 12.48 -4.32 -1.79
N SER A 43 13.46 -4.71 -2.60
CA SER A 43 14.59 -3.87 -3.01
C SER A 43 14.17 -2.72 -3.93
N HIS A 44 13.00 -2.81 -4.54
CA HIS A 44 12.39 -1.78 -5.39
C HIS A 44 11.30 -0.97 -4.67
N GLY A 45 11.13 -1.17 -3.37
CA GLY A 45 10.20 -0.41 -2.54
C GLY A 45 8.95 -1.17 -2.06
N GLY A 46 8.86 -2.48 -2.30
CA GLY A 46 7.78 -3.33 -1.80
C GLY A 46 7.69 -3.39 -0.27
N HIS A 47 6.64 -3.98 0.25
CA HIS A 47 6.49 -4.22 1.68
C HIS A 47 6.85 -5.67 2.02
N LEU A 48 7.29 -5.92 3.26
CA LEU A 48 7.63 -7.28 3.74
C LEU A 48 6.48 -8.28 3.51
N THR A 49 5.23 -7.86 3.71
CA THR A 49 4.05 -8.71 3.50
C THR A 49 3.65 -8.88 2.04
N HIS A 50 4.43 -8.37 1.08
CA HIS A 50 4.19 -8.56 -0.35
C HIS A 50 5.03 -9.71 -0.94
N GLY A 51 5.54 -10.62 -0.09
CA GLY A 51 6.25 -11.82 -0.53
C GLY A 51 7.68 -11.97 0.00
N HIS A 52 8.12 -11.13 0.95
CA HIS A 52 9.46 -11.29 1.52
C HIS A 52 9.62 -12.65 2.22
N PRO A 53 10.74 -13.39 2.01
CA PRO A 53 10.91 -14.75 2.55
C PRO A 53 10.75 -14.92 4.06
N LEU A 54 11.04 -13.87 4.84
CA LEU A 54 10.86 -13.88 6.30
C LEU A 54 9.43 -13.56 6.75
N SER A 55 8.59 -13.03 5.85
CA SER A 55 7.18 -12.74 6.13
C SER A 55 6.32 -13.99 5.91
N PHE A 56 5.14 -14.02 6.53
CA PHE A 56 4.15 -15.08 6.27
C PHE A 56 3.88 -15.23 4.77
N SER A 57 3.84 -14.13 4.03
CA SER A 57 3.53 -14.13 2.60
C SER A 57 4.57 -14.87 1.76
N GLY A 58 5.86 -14.76 2.10
CA GLY A 58 6.92 -15.49 1.42
C GLY A 58 7.11 -16.93 1.89
N ARG A 59 6.53 -17.29 3.04
CA ARG A 59 6.58 -18.66 3.59
C ARG A 59 5.43 -19.53 3.08
N GLU A 60 4.25 -18.94 2.91
CA GLU A 60 3.02 -19.67 2.57
C GLU A 60 2.73 -19.70 1.07
N TYR A 61 3.28 -18.75 0.28
CA TYR A 61 2.92 -18.55 -1.13
C TYR A 61 4.14 -18.60 -2.04
N ARG A 62 3.90 -18.96 -3.31
CA ARG A 62 4.92 -18.82 -4.36
C ARG A 62 4.96 -17.36 -4.80
N VAL A 63 6.13 -16.73 -4.67
CA VAL A 63 6.29 -15.31 -4.93
C VAL A 63 6.92 -15.07 -6.28
N VAL A 64 6.28 -14.26 -7.10
CA VAL A 64 6.84 -13.62 -8.29
C VAL A 64 6.93 -12.12 -7.98
N ALA A 65 8.08 -11.51 -8.27
CA ALA A 65 8.30 -10.10 -7.96
C ALA A 65 8.33 -9.25 -9.24
N TYR A 66 7.60 -8.13 -9.24
CA TYR A 66 7.78 -7.08 -10.25
C TYR A 66 8.62 -5.94 -9.67
N GLY A 67 9.20 -5.13 -10.54
CA GLY A 67 10.09 -4.05 -10.13
C GLY A 67 9.83 -2.74 -10.84
N VAL A 68 10.84 -1.87 -10.76
CA VAL A 68 10.89 -0.60 -11.47
C VAL A 68 11.84 -0.70 -12.66
N ARG A 69 11.62 0.12 -13.69
CA ARG A 69 12.53 0.25 -14.82
C ARG A 69 13.83 0.89 -14.35
N ARG A 70 14.92 0.51 -14.98
CA ARG A 70 16.25 1.06 -14.66
C ARG A 70 16.41 2.50 -15.13
N GLU A 71 15.74 2.87 -16.21
CA GLU A 71 15.90 4.13 -16.90
C GLU A 71 15.31 5.31 -16.11
N ASP A 72 14.14 5.11 -15.51
CA ASP A 72 13.38 6.16 -14.84
C ASP A 72 12.95 5.80 -13.40
N GLU A 73 13.30 4.58 -12.94
CA GLU A 73 13.04 4.07 -11.60
C GLU A 73 11.53 4.11 -11.23
N ARG A 74 10.66 3.98 -12.24
CA ARG A 74 9.21 3.87 -12.08
C ARG A 74 8.75 2.43 -12.29
N ILE A 75 7.60 2.08 -11.72
CA ILE A 75 7.01 0.74 -11.86
C ILE A 75 6.96 0.36 -13.34
N ASP A 76 7.54 -0.81 -13.64
CA ASP A 76 7.47 -1.41 -14.97
C ASP A 76 6.15 -2.16 -15.14
N TYR A 77 5.13 -1.44 -15.58
CA TYR A 77 3.80 -2.03 -15.78
C TYR A 77 3.77 -3.06 -16.92
N ASP A 78 4.63 -2.95 -17.91
CA ASP A 78 4.68 -3.90 -19.03
C ASP A 78 5.34 -5.20 -18.59
N ALA A 79 6.45 -5.13 -17.86
CA ALA A 79 7.08 -6.28 -17.25
C ALA A 79 6.15 -6.94 -16.21
N MET A 80 5.46 -6.17 -15.39
CA MET A 80 4.45 -6.68 -14.44
C MET A 80 3.34 -7.45 -15.16
N ALA A 81 2.83 -6.93 -16.27
CA ALA A 81 1.80 -7.58 -17.07
C ALA A 81 2.32 -8.87 -17.74
N ALA A 82 3.56 -8.86 -18.25
CA ALA A 82 4.20 -10.05 -18.82
C ALA A 82 4.35 -11.16 -17.76
N LEU A 83 4.86 -10.83 -16.57
CA LEU A 83 4.97 -11.76 -15.44
C LEU A 83 3.60 -12.32 -15.02
N ALA A 84 2.57 -11.47 -14.99
CA ALA A 84 1.22 -11.91 -14.66
C ALA A 84 0.67 -12.93 -15.69
N ARG A 85 0.92 -12.71 -16.99
CA ARG A 85 0.52 -13.66 -18.05
C ARG A 85 1.27 -14.98 -17.97
N GLU A 86 2.57 -14.92 -17.72
CA GLU A 86 3.45 -16.07 -17.63
C GLU A 86 3.12 -16.94 -16.41
N HIS A 87 3.06 -16.32 -15.24
CA HIS A 87 2.96 -17.07 -13.97
C HIS A 87 1.52 -17.27 -13.48
N ARG A 88 0.51 -16.62 -14.09
CA ARG A 88 -0.89 -16.74 -13.73
C ARG A 88 -1.14 -16.68 -12.21
N PRO A 89 -0.68 -15.62 -11.52
CA PRO A 89 -0.86 -15.51 -10.08
C PRO A 89 -2.34 -15.52 -9.70
N LYS A 90 -2.65 -16.02 -8.51
CA LYS A 90 -4.00 -15.93 -7.93
C LYS A 90 -4.27 -14.54 -7.34
N MET A 91 -3.21 -13.83 -6.96
CA MET A 91 -3.30 -12.46 -6.46
C MET A 91 -2.19 -11.59 -7.04
N ILE A 92 -2.55 -10.36 -7.41
CA ILE A 92 -1.62 -9.28 -7.71
C ILE A 92 -1.72 -8.26 -6.57
N ILE A 93 -0.58 -7.81 -6.06
CA ILE A 93 -0.51 -6.83 -4.97
C ILE A 93 0.02 -5.52 -5.55
N ALA A 94 -0.78 -4.46 -5.49
CA ALA A 94 -0.40 -3.11 -5.88
C ALA A 94 -0.20 -2.25 -4.63
N GLY A 95 1.00 -1.78 -4.42
CA GLY A 95 1.34 -0.95 -3.26
C GLY A 95 2.84 -1.01 -2.96
N ALA A 96 3.30 -0.05 -2.18
CA ALA A 96 4.71 0.09 -1.86
C ALA A 96 4.92 0.75 -0.51
N SER A 97 6.05 0.43 0.15
CA SER A 97 6.54 1.13 1.35
C SER A 97 7.41 2.32 0.98
N ALA A 98 8.17 2.21 -0.12
CA ALA A 98 9.17 3.19 -0.53
C ALA A 98 9.10 3.45 -2.04
N TYR A 99 8.01 4.08 -2.48
CA TYR A 99 7.81 4.48 -3.87
C TYR A 99 7.28 5.91 -3.91
N ALA A 100 8.04 6.79 -4.55
CA ALA A 100 7.79 8.24 -4.53
C ALA A 100 6.83 8.73 -5.63
N ARG A 101 6.33 7.86 -6.48
CA ARG A 101 5.49 8.24 -7.63
C ARG A 101 4.06 7.73 -7.48
N GLU A 102 3.17 8.25 -8.31
CA GLU A 102 1.79 7.78 -8.38
C GLU A 102 1.72 6.33 -8.86
N ILE A 103 0.80 5.54 -8.29
CA ILE A 103 0.53 4.15 -8.67
C ILE A 103 -0.74 4.12 -9.51
N ASP A 104 -0.65 3.57 -10.72
CA ASP A 104 -1.78 3.36 -11.62
C ASP A 104 -2.53 2.07 -11.25
N PHE A 105 -3.49 2.19 -10.34
CA PHE A 105 -4.33 1.07 -9.91
C PHE A 105 -5.26 0.57 -11.02
N ALA A 106 -5.64 1.40 -11.97
CA ALA A 106 -6.48 1.00 -13.09
C ALA A 106 -5.76 -0.02 -13.97
N ARG A 107 -4.47 0.21 -14.23
CA ARG A 107 -3.63 -0.71 -15.01
C ARG A 107 -3.41 -2.04 -14.28
N PHE A 108 -3.15 -2.02 -12.98
CA PHE A 108 -3.13 -3.23 -12.16
C PHE A 108 -4.45 -4.00 -12.22
N GLY A 109 -5.57 -3.29 -12.10
CA GLY A 109 -6.91 -3.89 -12.19
C GLY A 109 -7.21 -4.50 -13.55
N GLN A 110 -6.76 -3.87 -14.62
CA GLN A 110 -6.87 -4.42 -15.98
C GLN A 110 -6.11 -5.74 -16.12
N VAL A 111 -4.85 -5.76 -15.72
CA VAL A 111 -4.01 -6.97 -15.78
C VAL A 111 -4.56 -8.08 -14.90
N ALA A 112 -5.01 -7.75 -13.68
CA ALA A 112 -5.61 -8.73 -12.78
C ALA A 112 -6.85 -9.40 -13.41
N ARG A 113 -7.74 -8.63 -14.03
CA ARG A 113 -8.90 -9.18 -14.76
C ARG A 113 -8.48 -10.05 -15.94
N GLU A 114 -7.49 -9.62 -16.71
CA GLU A 114 -6.97 -10.35 -17.88
C GLU A 114 -6.50 -11.75 -17.50
N VAL A 115 -5.80 -11.90 -16.38
CA VAL A 115 -5.23 -13.19 -15.95
C VAL A 115 -6.12 -13.95 -14.95
N GLY A 116 -7.27 -13.39 -14.56
CA GLY A 116 -8.18 -14.00 -13.57
C GLY A 116 -7.63 -13.94 -12.14
N ALA A 117 -6.77 -12.97 -11.82
CA ALA A 117 -6.23 -12.77 -10.49
C ALA A 117 -7.10 -11.83 -9.64
N THR A 118 -7.05 -12.00 -8.32
CA THR A 118 -7.57 -11.01 -7.38
C THR A 118 -6.57 -9.86 -7.25
N LEU A 119 -7.02 -8.61 -7.39
CA LEU A 119 -6.20 -7.44 -7.06
C LEU A 119 -6.37 -7.08 -5.58
N MET A 120 -5.28 -7.00 -4.84
CA MET A 120 -5.20 -6.36 -3.53
C MET A 120 -4.38 -5.07 -3.66
N ALA A 121 -4.96 -3.93 -3.24
CA ALA A 121 -4.25 -2.66 -3.19
C ALA A 121 -3.88 -2.32 -1.74
N ASP A 122 -2.58 -2.29 -1.45
CA ASP A 122 -2.06 -1.86 -0.15
C ASP A 122 -1.68 -0.38 -0.22
N VAL A 123 -2.54 0.48 0.35
CA VAL A 123 -2.38 1.93 0.32
C VAL A 123 -1.88 2.51 1.64
N ALA A 124 -1.24 1.69 2.47
CA ALA A 124 -0.83 2.08 3.82
C ALA A 124 -0.06 3.41 3.87
N HIS A 125 0.80 3.69 2.91
CA HIS A 125 1.58 4.93 2.86
C HIS A 125 0.79 6.14 2.33
N ILE A 126 -0.17 5.92 1.46
CA ILE A 126 -0.85 6.98 0.69
C ILE A 126 -2.33 7.17 1.05
N ALA A 127 -2.85 6.45 2.05
CA ALA A 127 -4.27 6.49 2.41
C ALA A 127 -4.77 7.91 2.71
N GLY A 128 -4.00 8.70 3.47
CA GLY A 128 -4.36 10.09 3.74
C GLY A 128 -4.38 10.97 2.48
N LEU A 129 -3.46 10.72 1.53
CA LEU A 129 -3.42 11.43 0.25
C LEU A 129 -4.62 11.07 -0.63
N ILE A 130 -5.05 9.80 -0.63
CA ILE A 130 -6.25 9.35 -1.34
C ILE A 130 -7.49 10.08 -0.81
N LEU A 131 -7.65 10.17 0.52
CA LEU A 131 -8.78 10.87 1.13
C LEU A 131 -8.82 12.37 0.81
N ALA A 132 -7.64 12.98 0.64
CA ALA A 132 -7.52 14.38 0.24
C ALA A 132 -7.60 14.61 -1.28
N GLY A 133 -7.82 13.58 -2.09
CA GLY A 133 -7.86 13.66 -3.55
C GLY A 133 -6.50 13.96 -4.19
N LEU A 134 -5.39 13.67 -3.49
CA LEU A 134 -4.01 13.93 -3.95
C LEU A 134 -3.32 12.67 -4.51
N HIS A 135 -4.01 11.57 -4.52
CA HIS A 135 -3.62 10.32 -5.16
C HIS A 135 -4.89 9.58 -5.62
N VAL A 136 -4.80 8.85 -6.72
CA VAL A 136 -5.93 8.06 -7.23
C VAL A 136 -6.34 6.96 -6.25
N SER A 137 -7.65 6.71 -6.13
CA SER A 137 -8.20 5.67 -5.25
C SER A 137 -8.24 4.32 -5.98
N PRO A 138 -7.83 3.21 -5.34
CA PRO A 138 -7.94 1.87 -5.91
C PRO A 138 -9.33 1.23 -5.73
N VAL A 139 -10.24 1.82 -4.94
CA VAL A 139 -11.48 1.17 -4.48
C VAL A 139 -12.35 0.68 -5.64
N SER A 140 -12.42 1.41 -6.76
CA SER A 140 -13.15 1.00 -7.96
C SER A 140 -12.44 -0.11 -8.77
N HIS A 141 -11.14 -0.32 -8.55
CA HIS A 141 -10.31 -1.23 -9.34
C HIS A 141 -9.96 -2.52 -8.61
N ALA A 142 -9.90 -2.50 -7.28
CA ALA A 142 -9.47 -3.61 -6.45
C ALA A 142 -10.63 -4.15 -5.58
N PRO A 143 -10.90 -5.46 -5.59
CA PRO A 143 -11.88 -6.06 -4.68
C PRO A 143 -11.46 -6.00 -3.21
N PHE A 144 -10.16 -5.85 -2.93
CA PHE A 144 -9.63 -5.62 -1.59
C PHE A 144 -8.66 -4.44 -1.56
N VAL A 145 -8.86 -3.56 -0.58
CA VAL A 145 -7.93 -2.45 -0.29
C VAL A 145 -7.53 -2.53 1.18
N THR A 146 -6.24 -2.57 1.45
CA THR A 146 -5.71 -2.59 2.81
C THR A 146 -4.97 -1.30 3.11
N THR A 147 -4.96 -0.90 4.37
CA THR A 147 -4.16 0.22 4.84
C THR A 147 -3.81 0.09 6.32
N THR A 148 -2.81 0.83 6.74
CA THR A 148 -2.60 1.18 8.14
C THR A 148 -3.35 2.47 8.48
N THR A 149 -3.62 2.67 9.77
CA THR A 149 -4.27 3.90 10.24
C THR A 149 -3.29 4.95 10.78
N HIS A 150 -2.02 4.60 10.96
CA HIS A 150 -1.01 5.42 11.68
C HIS A 150 0.07 6.05 10.79
N LYS A 151 -0.12 6.15 9.49
CA LYS A 151 0.80 6.85 8.55
C LYS A 151 0.17 8.15 8.08
N THR A 152 0.04 8.37 6.77
CA THR A 152 -0.58 9.60 6.26
C THR A 152 -2.03 9.79 6.72
N LEU A 153 -2.73 8.72 7.10
CA LEU A 153 -4.08 8.81 7.68
C LEU A 153 -4.11 9.43 9.09
N ARG A 154 -2.96 9.52 9.77
CA ARG A 154 -2.78 10.24 11.05
C ARG A 154 -3.66 9.69 12.20
N GLY A 155 -3.94 8.39 12.19
CA GLY A 155 -4.73 7.72 13.22
C GLY A 155 -3.87 6.90 14.20
N PRO A 156 -4.52 6.12 15.07
CA PRO A 156 -3.84 5.20 15.98
C PRO A 156 -3.16 4.06 15.22
N ARG A 157 -2.19 3.41 15.85
CA ARG A 157 -1.57 2.20 15.28
C ARG A 157 -2.62 1.11 15.12
N GLY A 158 -2.77 0.63 13.88
CA GLY A 158 -3.73 -0.39 13.50
C GLY A 158 -3.79 -0.58 11.99
N GLY A 159 -4.67 -1.47 11.56
CA GLY A 159 -4.97 -1.75 10.16
C GLY A 159 -6.46 -1.56 9.84
N LEU A 160 -6.75 -1.56 8.56
CA LEU A 160 -8.09 -1.46 8.00
C LEU A 160 -8.12 -2.26 6.71
N VAL A 161 -9.20 -3.00 6.48
CA VAL A 161 -9.48 -3.62 5.18
C VAL A 161 -10.79 -3.09 4.65
N LEU A 162 -10.80 -2.71 3.38
CA LEU A 162 -11.98 -2.38 2.62
C LEU A 162 -12.18 -3.45 1.56
N CYS A 163 -13.42 -3.82 1.27
CA CYS A 163 -13.71 -4.76 0.20
C CYS A 163 -15.08 -4.52 -0.44
N ARG A 164 -15.33 -5.23 -1.53
CA ARG A 164 -16.65 -5.31 -2.14
C ARG A 164 -17.61 -6.08 -1.24
N ALA A 165 -18.91 -5.80 -1.34
CA ALA A 165 -19.94 -6.42 -0.51
C ALA A 165 -19.97 -7.96 -0.62
N ASP A 166 -19.73 -8.50 -1.81
CA ASP A 166 -19.69 -9.95 -2.05
C ASP A 166 -18.54 -10.68 -1.35
N ARG A 167 -17.53 -9.95 -0.88
CA ARG A 167 -16.36 -10.46 -0.13
C ARG A 167 -16.43 -10.24 1.37
N ALA A 168 -17.39 -9.45 1.85
CA ALA A 168 -17.47 -8.98 3.23
C ALA A 168 -17.50 -10.13 4.25
N ARG A 169 -18.39 -11.11 4.05
CA ARG A 169 -18.58 -12.23 5.00
C ARG A 169 -17.33 -13.08 5.17
N ASP A 170 -16.66 -13.39 4.06
CA ASP A 170 -15.47 -14.23 4.09
C ASP A 170 -14.27 -13.46 4.66
N LEU A 171 -14.15 -12.17 4.34
CA LEU A 171 -13.15 -11.30 4.94
C LEU A 171 -13.32 -11.20 6.46
N ASP A 172 -14.53 -10.92 6.95
CA ASP A 172 -14.80 -10.77 8.38
C ASP A 172 -14.45 -12.04 9.16
N ARG A 173 -14.77 -13.22 8.62
CA ARG A 173 -14.40 -14.52 9.20
C ARG A 173 -12.88 -14.73 9.23
N ASN A 174 -12.17 -14.25 8.23
CA ASN A 174 -10.71 -14.37 8.15
C ASN A 174 -10.01 -13.30 9.01
N VAL A 175 -10.65 -12.19 9.33
CA VAL A 175 -10.16 -11.29 10.39
C VAL A 175 -10.36 -11.95 11.76
N PHE A 176 -11.60 -12.37 12.09
CA PHE A 176 -11.95 -13.05 13.34
C PHE A 176 -12.88 -14.24 13.03
N PRO A 177 -12.53 -15.45 13.43
CA PRO A 177 -11.37 -15.87 14.23
C PRO A 177 -10.12 -16.25 13.40
N GLY A 178 -10.08 -15.96 12.09
CA GLY A 178 -9.03 -16.48 11.21
C GLY A 178 -7.62 -16.00 11.56
N VAL A 179 -7.43 -14.69 11.72
CA VAL A 179 -6.11 -14.08 12.00
C VAL A 179 -5.94 -13.69 13.45
N GLN A 180 -7.02 -13.23 14.09
CA GLN A 180 -6.95 -12.67 15.45
C GLN A 180 -8.17 -13.05 16.28
N GLY A 181 -8.06 -12.88 17.61
CA GLY A 181 -9.13 -13.03 18.57
C GLY A 181 -9.92 -11.73 18.75
N GLY A 182 -10.29 -11.40 20.01
CA GLY A 182 -11.07 -10.21 20.34
C GLY A 182 -10.41 -8.91 19.84
N PRO A 183 -11.21 -7.92 19.46
CA PRO A 183 -10.70 -6.65 18.93
C PRO A 183 -10.13 -5.77 20.04
N LEU A 184 -9.23 -4.85 19.64
CA LEU A 184 -8.73 -3.77 20.51
C LEU A 184 -9.73 -2.60 20.44
N GLU A 185 -10.76 -2.62 21.28
CA GLU A 185 -11.89 -1.66 21.22
C GLU A 185 -11.43 -0.21 21.43
N HIS A 186 -10.44 0.02 22.30
CA HIS A 186 -9.86 1.35 22.49
C HIS A 186 -9.17 1.88 21.22
N VAL A 187 -8.53 1.01 20.42
CA VAL A 187 -7.96 1.38 19.12
C VAL A 187 -9.08 1.64 18.12
N ILE A 188 -10.15 0.86 18.12
CA ILE A 188 -11.30 1.06 17.23
C ILE A 188 -11.97 2.41 17.54
N ALA A 189 -12.14 2.76 18.81
CA ALA A 189 -12.65 4.06 19.23
C ALA A 189 -11.74 5.21 18.73
N ALA A 190 -10.42 5.07 18.88
CA ALA A 190 -9.45 6.04 18.36
C ALA A 190 -9.48 6.13 16.83
N LYS A 191 -9.66 5.02 16.11
CA LYS A 191 -9.88 5.04 14.65
C LYS A 191 -11.14 5.82 14.29
N ALA A 192 -12.22 5.67 15.06
CA ALA A 192 -13.47 6.39 14.80
C ALA A 192 -13.30 7.92 14.93
N VAL A 193 -12.46 8.39 15.87
CA VAL A 193 -12.08 9.81 15.99
C VAL A 193 -11.24 10.24 14.80
N ALA A 194 -10.16 9.50 14.49
CA ALA A 194 -9.27 9.81 13.38
C ALA A 194 -10.01 9.88 12.03
N PHE A 195 -11.00 9.01 11.80
CA PHE A 195 -11.81 9.04 10.59
C PHE A 195 -12.76 10.24 10.56
N ALA A 196 -13.24 10.74 11.72
CA ALA A 196 -13.99 11.97 11.76
C ALA A 196 -13.10 13.18 11.40
N GLU A 197 -11.88 13.24 11.93
CA GLU A 197 -10.91 14.27 11.57
C GLU A 197 -10.52 14.20 10.08
N ALA A 198 -10.32 12.99 9.55
CA ALA A 198 -9.96 12.78 8.15
C ALA A 198 -11.06 13.21 7.15
N ALA A 199 -12.29 13.37 7.62
CA ALA A 199 -13.42 13.86 6.81
C ALA A 199 -13.48 15.40 6.71
N THR A 200 -12.59 16.13 7.39
CA THR A 200 -12.65 17.58 7.45
C THR A 200 -11.82 18.26 6.36
N PRO A 201 -12.17 19.49 5.95
CA PRO A 201 -11.36 20.29 5.03
C PRO A 201 -9.93 20.52 5.55
N GLU A 202 -9.77 20.70 6.86
CA GLU A 202 -8.48 20.93 7.52
C GLU A 202 -7.54 19.74 7.33
N PHE A 203 -8.05 18.53 7.32
CA PHE A 203 -7.26 17.33 7.00
C PHE A 203 -6.79 17.34 5.54
N ALA A 204 -7.65 17.72 4.61
CA ALA A 204 -7.27 17.85 3.21
C ALA A 204 -6.19 18.94 3.02
N ASP A 205 -6.29 20.06 3.70
CA ASP A 205 -5.27 21.12 3.70
C ASP A 205 -3.95 20.65 4.32
N TYR A 206 -4.03 19.87 5.38
CA TYR A 206 -2.85 19.23 5.98
C TYR A 206 -2.13 18.31 4.97
N GLN A 207 -2.85 17.47 4.24
CA GLN A 207 -2.28 16.59 3.23
C GLN A 207 -1.67 17.38 2.04
N ARG A 208 -2.32 18.48 1.60
CA ARG A 208 -1.75 19.36 0.57
C ARG A 208 -0.41 19.95 1.01
N ARG A 209 -0.30 20.39 2.28
CA ARG A 209 0.96 20.88 2.85
C ARG A 209 2.02 19.80 2.90
N ILE A 210 1.67 18.55 3.23
CA ILE A 210 2.61 17.42 3.21
C ILE A 210 3.23 17.25 1.82
N VAL A 211 2.39 17.19 0.77
CA VAL A 211 2.87 17.02 -0.61
C VAL A 211 3.68 18.25 -1.06
N GLY A 212 3.22 19.46 -0.72
CA GLY A 212 3.94 20.70 -1.02
C GLY A 212 5.33 20.74 -0.36
N ASN A 213 5.41 20.37 0.91
CA ASN A 213 6.68 20.31 1.65
C ASN A 213 7.62 19.23 1.09
N ALA A 214 7.10 18.07 0.72
CA ALA A 214 7.89 17.01 0.09
C ALA A 214 8.50 17.49 -1.24
N LYS A 215 7.71 18.16 -2.10
CA LYS A 215 8.19 18.74 -3.36
C LYS A 215 9.24 19.83 -3.14
N ALA A 216 9.00 20.73 -2.18
CA ALA A 216 9.95 21.79 -1.85
C ALA A 216 11.29 21.22 -1.35
N LEU A 217 11.24 20.22 -0.45
CA LEU A 217 12.43 19.54 0.04
C LEU A 217 13.16 18.80 -1.09
N ALA A 218 12.43 18.08 -1.94
CA ALA A 218 12.99 17.39 -3.11
C ALA A 218 13.74 18.36 -4.03
N SER A 219 13.14 19.50 -4.34
CA SER A 219 13.76 20.54 -5.17
C SER A 219 15.02 21.14 -4.51
N ALA A 220 14.95 21.41 -3.20
CA ALA A 220 16.09 21.96 -2.45
C ALA A 220 17.27 20.97 -2.37
N LEU A 221 17.00 19.68 -2.25
CA LEU A 221 18.03 18.63 -2.27
C LEU A 221 18.65 18.49 -3.66
N SER A 222 17.81 18.45 -4.70
CA SER A 222 18.31 18.41 -6.09
C SER A 222 19.19 19.61 -6.45
N ALA A 223 18.79 20.82 -6.01
CA ALA A 223 19.59 22.03 -6.21
C ALA A 223 20.96 21.98 -5.50
N ARG A 224 21.09 21.14 -4.46
CA ARG A 224 22.34 20.87 -3.75
C ARG A 224 23.11 19.67 -4.31
N GLY A 225 22.71 19.17 -5.47
CA GLY A 225 23.38 18.07 -6.16
C GLY A 225 23.12 16.69 -5.57
N PHE A 226 22.04 16.50 -4.80
CA PHE A 226 21.59 15.16 -4.41
C PHE A 226 20.74 14.55 -5.54
N ARG A 227 21.02 13.27 -5.86
CA ARG A 227 20.21 12.50 -6.79
C ARG A 227 18.98 11.97 -6.08
N LEU A 228 17.81 12.25 -6.64
CA LEU A 228 16.55 11.65 -6.19
C LEU A 228 16.20 10.48 -7.09
N VAL A 229 15.90 9.35 -6.47
CA VAL A 229 15.36 8.17 -7.19
C VAL A 229 14.07 8.58 -7.88
N SER A 230 13.88 8.13 -9.10
CA SER A 230 12.79 8.53 -10.03
C SER A 230 12.69 10.03 -10.31
N GLY A 231 13.72 10.81 -10.02
CA GLY A 231 13.81 12.24 -10.34
C GLY A 231 12.93 13.15 -9.47
N GLY A 232 12.41 12.70 -8.31
CA GLY A 232 11.59 13.53 -7.41
C GLY A 232 10.46 12.79 -6.73
N THR A 233 9.37 13.50 -6.41
CA THR A 233 8.23 12.92 -5.70
C THR A 233 6.89 13.50 -6.17
N ASP A 234 5.87 12.62 -6.20
CA ASP A 234 4.47 12.97 -6.42
C ASP A 234 3.66 12.90 -5.09
N ASN A 235 4.26 12.37 -4.01
CA ASN A 235 3.57 12.10 -2.75
C ASN A 235 4.29 12.70 -1.53
N HIS A 236 4.25 12.05 -0.38
CA HIS A 236 4.75 12.51 0.92
C HIS A 236 6.21 12.09 1.20
N LEU A 237 6.80 11.24 0.38
CA LEU A 237 8.16 10.72 0.59
C LEU A 237 9.03 10.93 -0.65
N MET A 238 10.34 10.83 -0.46
CA MET A 238 11.33 10.81 -1.53
C MET A 238 12.45 9.82 -1.16
N LEU A 239 13.15 9.35 -2.16
CA LEU A 239 14.30 8.45 -1.99
C LEU A 239 15.55 9.17 -2.49
N LEU A 240 16.57 9.25 -1.62
CA LEU A 240 17.87 9.81 -1.95
C LEU A 240 18.84 8.69 -2.33
N ASP A 241 19.50 8.84 -3.47
CA ASP A 241 20.63 8.00 -3.83
C ASP A 241 21.90 8.51 -3.12
N VAL A 242 22.11 8.00 -1.91
CA VAL A 242 23.32 8.32 -1.13
C VAL A 242 24.57 7.60 -1.65
N GLY A 243 24.39 6.53 -2.44
CA GLY A 243 25.48 5.83 -3.13
C GLY A 243 26.24 6.74 -4.10
N ALA A 244 25.56 7.68 -4.75
CA ALA A 244 26.16 8.72 -5.57
C ALA A 244 27.12 9.66 -4.80
N ARG A 245 27.06 9.63 -3.46
CA ARG A 245 27.97 10.36 -2.55
C ARG A 245 28.99 9.46 -1.84
N GLY A 246 29.11 8.21 -2.27
CA GLY A 246 30.02 7.23 -1.66
C GLY A 246 29.58 6.73 -0.28
N LEU A 247 28.29 6.89 0.07
CA LEU A 247 27.73 6.44 1.33
C LEU A 247 26.79 5.24 1.11
N SER A 248 26.82 4.29 2.04
CA SER A 248 25.75 3.29 2.09
C SER A 248 24.52 3.86 2.81
N GLY A 249 23.32 3.33 2.50
CA GLY A 249 22.09 3.70 3.21
C GLY A 249 22.22 3.55 4.72
N LYS A 250 22.91 2.48 5.19
CA LYS A 250 23.16 2.24 6.62
C LYS A 250 24.06 3.31 7.28
N GLN A 251 25.00 3.87 6.53
CA GLN A 251 25.82 4.99 7.02
C GLN A 251 25.00 6.28 7.11
N ALA A 252 24.20 6.55 6.07
CA ALA A 252 23.33 7.72 6.04
C ALA A 252 22.23 7.69 7.11
N GLU A 253 21.70 6.50 7.44
CA GLU A 253 20.68 6.31 8.50
C GLU A 253 21.24 6.66 9.89
N LYS A 254 22.54 6.46 10.10
CA LYS A 254 23.20 6.69 11.40
C LYS A 254 23.73 8.10 11.61
N ALA A 255 23.77 8.90 10.55
CA ALA A 255 24.25 10.28 10.58
C ALA A 255 23.16 11.25 11.04
#